data_6a6675ad8684fe5e094e896372d0b490
#
_entry.id   6a6675ad8684fe5e094e896372d0b490
#
_cell.length_a   1.000
_cell.length_b   1.000
_cell.length_c   1.000
_cell.angle_alpha   90.00
_cell.angle_beta   90.00
_cell.angle_gamma   90.00
#
_symmetry.space_group_name_H-M   'P 1'
#
loop_
_entity.id
_entity.type
_entity.pdbx_description
1 polymer ?
#
loop_
_entity_poly.entity_id
_entity_poly.type
_entity_poly.pdbx_seq_one_letter_code
_entity_poly.pdbx_strand_id
1 'polypeptide(L)'
;MNKFHEFDYYLKPIKIKKVLLVFLILILSNNLNFSQSLENKNILVVWGGWKGHQPKVFADNVIKWLKSQNAKITESNNLEVYDNYDSLTKFDLIIQSVTLSDISNNQADNLVKAINNGVGIAGAHGGLTDSFRTKTNYQFMIGGQFVAHPGGKVNFEVNMLNDQLTQGLNNIEIFTEQYYMHFDPNIEIIANTIFDNKFYPWIDGVIMPVAWKKKYGKGKVFYISIGHDPNEFIRYPDGWKLLTRGFIWACRN
;
A
#
# COMPACT_ATOMS: atom_id res chain seq x y z
N MET A 1 -19.31 17.41 -78.08
CA MET A 1 -18.49 18.45 -77.39
C MET A 1 -18.84 18.36 -75.92
N ASN A 2 -18.12 17.52 -75.13
CA ASN A 2 -18.32 17.35 -73.72
C ASN A 2 -17.09 17.90 -72.98
N LYS A 3 -17.28 18.95 -72.22
CA LYS A 3 -16.27 19.52 -71.32
C LYS A 3 -16.26 18.74 -70.03
N PHE A 4 -15.17 18.05 -69.76
CA PHE A 4 -14.87 17.51 -68.40
C PHE A 4 -14.31 18.64 -67.54
N HIS A 5 -14.94 18.93 -66.42
CA HIS A 5 -14.41 19.77 -65.35
C HIS A 5 -13.48 18.91 -64.47
N GLU A 6 -12.18 19.19 -64.47
CA GLU A 6 -11.21 18.69 -63.53
C GLU A 6 -11.45 19.37 -62.16
N PHE A 7 -11.73 18.57 -61.14
CA PHE A 7 -11.74 19.04 -59.73
C PHE A 7 -10.35 18.81 -59.12
N ASP A 8 -9.56 19.87 -59.07
CA ASP A 8 -8.30 19.87 -58.35
C ASP A 8 -8.56 19.91 -56.82
N TYR A 9 -8.38 18.79 -56.14
CA TYR A 9 -8.33 18.73 -54.68
C TYR A 9 -6.93 19.17 -54.22
N TYR A 10 -6.76 20.42 -53.86
CA TYR A 10 -5.60 20.92 -53.15
C TYR A 10 -5.65 20.46 -51.69
N LEU A 11 -5.05 19.32 -51.38
CA LEU A 11 -4.73 18.95 -49.99
C LEU A 11 -3.58 19.84 -49.50
N LYS A 12 -3.89 20.83 -48.71
CA LYS A 12 -2.87 21.65 -48.02
C LYS A 12 -2.01 20.73 -47.16
N PRO A 13 -0.67 20.76 -47.25
CA PRO A 13 0.19 19.94 -46.41
C PRO A 13 0.00 20.34 -44.94
N ILE A 14 -0.64 19.46 -44.16
CA ILE A 14 -0.70 19.57 -42.70
C ILE A 14 0.75 19.55 -42.20
N LYS A 15 1.18 20.65 -41.59
CA LYS A 15 2.58 20.83 -41.17
C LYS A 15 2.95 19.69 -40.22
N ILE A 16 3.70 18.71 -40.71
CA ILE A 16 4.21 17.51 -40.00
C ILE A 16 4.84 17.89 -38.66
N LYS A 17 5.46 19.09 -38.58
CA LYS A 17 5.99 19.63 -37.29
C LYS A 17 4.95 19.80 -36.18
N LYS A 18 3.67 20.12 -36.51
CA LYS A 18 2.60 20.24 -35.47
C LYS A 18 2.12 18.88 -34.99
N VAL A 19 2.07 17.89 -35.87
CA VAL A 19 1.70 16.51 -35.51
C VAL A 19 2.78 15.85 -34.65
N LEU A 20 4.06 16.04 -34.98
CA LEU A 20 5.19 15.56 -34.19
C LEU A 20 5.22 16.22 -32.78
N LEU A 21 4.92 17.54 -32.70
CA LEU A 21 4.89 18.23 -31.39
C LEU A 21 3.76 17.73 -30.52
N VAL A 22 2.58 17.44 -31.04
CA VAL A 22 1.45 16.87 -30.30
C VAL A 22 1.78 15.44 -29.87
N PHE A 23 2.42 14.61 -30.71
CA PHE A 23 2.88 13.27 -30.31
C PHE A 23 3.97 13.33 -29.24
N LEU A 24 4.91 14.28 -29.33
CA LEU A 24 5.96 14.46 -28.30
C LEU A 24 5.36 14.92 -26.95
N ILE A 25 4.35 15.80 -26.95
CA ILE A 25 3.63 16.23 -25.76
C ILE A 25 2.82 15.06 -25.17
N LEU A 26 2.20 14.20 -25.99
CA LEU A 26 1.49 13.01 -25.55
C LEU A 26 2.44 11.94 -24.98
N ILE A 27 3.65 11.80 -25.49
CA ILE A 27 4.66 10.88 -24.94
C ILE A 27 5.24 11.43 -23.63
N LEU A 28 5.41 12.74 -23.51
CA LEU A 28 5.88 13.39 -22.26
C LEU A 28 4.81 13.42 -21.18
N SER A 29 3.52 13.43 -21.51
CA SER A 29 2.42 13.39 -20.54
C SER A 29 2.15 11.99 -19.98
N ASN A 30 2.64 10.92 -20.62
CA ASN A 30 2.53 9.55 -20.09
C ASN A 30 3.59 9.19 -19.03
N ASN A 31 4.58 10.04 -18.79
CA ASN A 31 5.39 9.99 -17.58
C ASN A 31 4.69 10.78 -16.44
N LEU A 32 3.49 10.37 -16.05
CA LEU A 32 2.94 10.75 -14.76
C LEU A 32 3.84 10.12 -13.70
N ASN A 33 4.97 10.79 -13.46
CA ASN A 33 5.80 10.52 -12.31
C ASN A 33 4.90 10.48 -11.08
N PHE A 34 5.05 9.47 -10.27
CA PHE A 34 4.59 9.42 -8.89
C PHE A 34 5.25 10.62 -8.18
N SER A 35 4.67 11.81 -8.39
CA SER A 35 5.26 13.10 -8.01
C SER A 35 5.24 13.34 -6.50
N GLN A 36 4.64 12.42 -5.72
CA GLN A 36 4.59 12.56 -4.27
C GLN A 36 5.92 12.11 -3.67
N SER A 37 6.62 13.04 -3.03
CA SER A 37 7.89 12.81 -2.33
C SER A 37 7.63 12.71 -0.81
N LEU A 38 8.48 11.96 -0.11
CA LEU A 38 8.52 11.94 1.36
C LEU A 38 9.52 12.97 1.93
N GLU A 39 10.18 13.73 1.08
CA GLU A 39 11.12 14.76 1.50
C GLU A 39 10.46 15.75 2.47
N ASN A 40 11.10 15.96 3.61
CA ASN A 40 10.62 16.81 4.72
C ASN A 40 9.29 16.40 5.37
N LYS A 41 8.66 15.29 4.97
CA LYS A 41 7.45 14.74 5.61
C LYS A 41 7.76 14.21 7.01
N ASN A 42 6.87 14.47 7.97
CA ASN A 42 6.97 13.97 9.33
C ASN A 42 6.37 12.55 9.40
N ILE A 43 7.19 11.55 9.61
CA ILE A 43 6.78 10.14 9.60
C ILE A 43 7.01 9.53 10.96
N LEU A 44 5.97 8.94 11.53
CA LEU A 44 6.02 8.14 12.75
C LEU A 44 6.15 6.66 12.37
N VAL A 45 7.19 5.99 12.87
CA VAL A 45 7.36 4.54 12.76
C VAL A 45 7.12 3.93 14.14
N VAL A 46 6.05 3.12 14.27
CA VAL A 46 5.68 2.43 15.52
C VAL A 46 5.88 0.94 15.35
N TRP A 47 6.61 0.31 16.27
CA TRP A 47 6.86 -1.12 16.21
C TRP A 47 6.76 -1.77 17.59
N GLY A 48 6.38 -3.06 17.61
CA GLY A 48 6.23 -3.78 18.88
C GLY A 48 5.36 -5.02 18.77
N GLY A 49 4.83 -5.46 19.90
CA GLY A 49 3.99 -6.65 20.00
C GLY A 49 4.79 -7.95 19.87
N TRP A 50 4.24 -8.93 19.17
CA TRP A 50 4.81 -10.27 19.06
C TRP A 50 6.16 -10.28 18.35
N LYS A 51 7.19 -10.78 19.03
CA LYS A 51 8.59 -10.76 18.54
C LYS A 51 8.83 -11.70 17.36
N GLY A 52 7.95 -12.68 17.11
CA GLY A 52 8.10 -13.64 16.00
C GLY A 52 8.09 -12.98 14.61
N HIS A 53 7.43 -11.84 14.46
CA HIS A 53 7.45 -11.04 13.21
C HIS A 53 8.63 -10.07 13.12
N GLN A 54 9.59 -10.11 14.06
CA GLN A 54 10.79 -9.28 14.06
C GLN A 54 10.49 -7.78 13.81
N PRO A 55 9.54 -7.16 14.58
CA PRO A 55 9.05 -5.80 14.27
C PRO A 55 10.15 -4.75 14.27
N LYS A 56 11.20 -4.92 15.09
CA LYS A 56 12.36 -4.02 15.10
C LYS A 56 13.16 -4.08 13.81
N VAL A 57 13.36 -5.30 13.25
CA VAL A 57 14.09 -5.46 11.98
C VAL A 57 13.31 -4.82 10.83
N PHE A 58 11.98 -5.01 10.80
CA PHE A 58 11.12 -4.32 9.84
C PHE A 58 11.25 -2.78 9.97
N ALA A 59 11.13 -2.27 11.20
CA ALA A 59 11.26 -0.84 11.47
C ALA A 59 12.62 -0.29 11.02
N ASP A 60 13.73 -0.99 11.29
CA ASP A 60 15.08 -0.58 10.88
C ASP A 60 15.22 -0.49 9.35
N ASN A 61 14.68 -1.49 8.62
CA ASN A 61 14.68 -1.48 7.16
C ASN A 61 13.88 -0.29 6.61
N VAL A 62 12.70 -0.03 7.17
CA VAL A 62 11.84 1.10 6.79
C VAL A 62 12.51 2.43 7.11
N ILE A 63 13.07 2.59 8.32
CA ILE A 63 13.78 3.81 8.74
C ILE A 63 14.99 4.09 7.85
N LYS A 64 15.76 3.05 7.49
CA LYS A 64 16.87 3.19 6.55
C LYS A 64 16.41 3.73 5.20
N TRP A 65 15.31 3.19 4.68
CA TRP A 65 14.74 3.66 3.42
C TRP A 65 14.18 5.08 3.54
N LEU A 66 13.44 5.41 4.61
CA LEU A 66 12.91 6.76 4.86
C LEU A 66 14.01 7.83 4.92
N LYS A 67 15.16 7.50 5.53
CA LYS A 67 16.36 8.37 5.54
C LYS A 67 16.83 8.66 4.12
N SER A 68 16.83 7.67 3.24
CA SER A 68 17.21 7.88 1.83
C SER A 68 16.20 8.74 1.05
N GLN A 69 14.98 8.92 1.58
CA GLN A 69 13.92 9.79 1.04
C GLN A 69 13.94 11.20 1.67
N ASN A 70 14.92 11.53 2.53
CA ASN A 70 15.00 12.79 3.29
C ASN A 70 13.76 13.08 4.15
N ALA A 71 13.09 12.03 4.67
CA ALA A 71 11.96 12.17 5.59
C ALA A 71 12.43 12.54 7.01
N LYS A 72 11.58 13.24 7.76
CA LYS A 72 11.73 13.49 9.20
C LYS A 72 11.09 12.34 9.95
N ILE A 73 11.86 11.61 10.75
CA ILE A 73 11.44 10.34 11.33
C ILE A 73 11.36 10.47 12.85
N THR A 74 10.22 10.05 13.40
CA THR A 74 10.03 9.75 14.82
C THR A 74 9.83 8.24 14.95
N GLU A 75 10.60 7.59 15.81
CA GLU A 75 10.49 6.16 16.11
C GLU A 75 9.88 5.96 17.50
N SER A 76 8.97 5.00 17.64
CA SER A 76 8.41 4.56 18.92
C SER A 76 8.29 3.04 18.99
N ASN A 77 8.69 2.46 20.13
CA ASN A 77 8.56 1.05 20.41
C ASN A 77 7.45 0.75 21.45
N ASN A 78 6.59 1.71 21.69
CA ASN A 78 5.43 1.58 22.58
C ASN A 78 4.22 2.34 22.00
N LEU A 79 3.04 2.08 22.57
CA LEU A 79 1.77 2.64 22.13
C LEU A 79 1.39 3.96 22.84
N GLU A 80 2.19 4.43 23.80
CA GLU A 80 1.96 5.72 24.49
C GLU A 80 2.01 6.90 23.48
N VAL A 81 2.69 6.72 22.36
CA VAL A 81 2.69 7.68 21.24
C VAL A 81 1.27 7.98 20.72
N TYR A 82 0.30 7.09 20.97
CA TYR A 82 -1.11 7.27 20.60
C TYR A 82 -1.97 7.94 21.69
N ASP A 83 -1.41 8.24 22.86
CA ASP A 83 -2.17 8.88 23.96
C ASP A 83 -2.59 10.32 23.64
N ASN A 84 -1.84 11.03 22.80
CA ASN A 84 -2.07 12.43 22.51
C ASN A 84 -2.45 12.66 21.05
N TYR A 85 -3.73 12.95 20.82
CA TYR A 85 -4.28 13.23 19.50
C TYR A 85 -3.57 14.39 18.76
N ASP A 86 -3.32 15.52 19.46
CA ASP A 86 -2.71 16.70 18.83
C ASP A 86 -1.28 16.42 18.36
N SER A 87 -0.57 15.54 19.06
CA SER A 87 0.75 15.08 18.63
C SER A 87 0.66 14.19 17.38
N LEU A 88 -0.35 13.32 17.28
CA LEU A 88 -0.56 12.48 16.11
C LEU A 88 -0.86 13.30 14.84
N THR A 89 -1.61 14.39 14.98
CA THR A 89 -1.97 15.24 13.83
C THR A 89 -0.78 15.95 13.17
N LYS A 90 0.38 15.99 13.83
CA LYS A 90 1.62 16.58 13.30
C LYS A 90 2.34 15.65 12.30
N PHE A 91 1.99 14.38 12.27
CA PHE A 91 2.55 13.43 11.32
C PHE A 91 1.80 13.45 9.98
N ASP A 92 2.54 13.18 8.92
CA ASP A 92 1.99 13.02 7.58
C ASP A 92 1.67 11.55 7.27
N LEU A 93 2.40 10.63 7.94
CA LEU A 93 2.21 9.19 7.81
C LEU A 93 2.60 8.50 9.12
N ILE A 94 1.82 7.51 9.51
CA ILE A 94 2.16 6.52 10.54
C ILE A 94 2.45 5.19 9.84
N ILE A 95 3.65 4.64 10.03
CA ILE A 95 4.00 3.29 9.59
C ILE A 95 4.01 2.41 10.81
N GLN A 96 3.09 1.44 10.86
CA GLN A 96 2.90 0.58 12.01
C GLN A 96 3.34 -0.85 11.74
N SER A 97 4.10 -1.43 12.67
CA SER A 97 4.48 -2.85 12.72
C SER A 97 4.31 -3.36 14.16
N VAL A 98 3.05 -3.51 14.57
CA VAL A 98 2.68 -3.95 15.93
C VAL A 98 1.73 -5.14 15.81
N THR A 99 2.17 -6.34 16.17
CA THR A 99 1.37 -7.56 16.06
C THR A 99 0.91 -8.04 17.43
N LEU A 100 -0.35 -8.53 17.55
CA LEU A 100 -0.89 -9.19 18.76
C LEU A 100 -0.64 -8.37 20.01
N SER A 101 -1.12 -7.13 20.02
CA SER A 101 -0.97 -6.21 21.16
C SER A 101 -2.32 -5.66 21.59
N ASP A 102 -2.40 -5.25 22.83
CA ASP A 102 -3.55 -4.52 23.36
C ASP A 102 -3.32 -3.01 23.26
N ILE A 103 -4.39 -2.30 22.95
CA ILE A 103 -4.43 -0.84 22.90
C ILE A 103 -5.59 -0.34 23.75
N SER A 104 -5.40 0.75 24.49
CA SER A 104 -6.51 1.37 25.24
C SER A 104 -7.57 1.94 24.28
N ASN A 105 -8.80 2.14 24.77
CA ASN A 105 -9.83 2.78 23.95
C ASN A 105 -9.41 4.18 23.53
N ASN A 106 -8.83 4.96 24.46
CA ASN A 106 -8.36 6.31 24.19
C ASN A 106 -7.30 6.36 23.06
N GLN A 107 -6.31 5.46 23.11
CA GLN A 107 -5.27 5.35 22.09
C GLN A 107 -5.87 4.95 20.72
N ALA A 108 -6.77 3.96 20.70
CA ALA A 108 -7.44 3.53 19.49
C ALA A 108 -8.27 4.67 18.87
N ASP A 109 -9.05 5.38 19.70
CA ASP A 109 -9.89 6.50 19.26
C ASP A 109 -9.05 7.68 18.76
N ASN A 110 -7.95 8.01 19.42
CA ASN A 110 -7.02 9.05 18.97
C ASN A 110 -6.39 8.70 17.62
N LEU A 111 -5.94 7.45 17.45
CA LEU A 111 -5.36 6.97 16.18
C LEU A 111 -6.41 7.05 15.06
N VAL A 112 -7.59 6.46 15.27
CA VAL A 112 -8.69 6.47 14.29
C VAL A 112 -9.10 7.89 13.91
N LYS A 113 -9.22 8.78 14.90
CA LYS A 113 -9.53 10.20 14.69
C LYS A 113 -8.44 10.93 13.91
N ALA A 114 -7.16 10.65 14.18
CA ALA A 114 -6.04 11.26 13.46
C ALA A 114 -6.05 10.87 11.98
N ILE A 115 -6.29 9.58 11.68
CA ILE A 115 -6.41 9.11 10.29
C ILE A 115 -7.63 9.72 9.61
N ASN A 116 -8.79 9.72 10.29
CA ASN A 116 -10.01 10.36 9.74
C ASN A 116 -9.78 11.84 9.37
N ASN A 117 -8.91 12.54 10.09
CA ASN A 117 -8.58 13.95 9.87
C ASN A 117 -7.39 14.18 8.91
N GLY A 118 -6.86 13.14 8.27
CA GLY A 118 -5.96 13.28 7.12
C GLY A 118 -4.54 12.78 7.35
N VAL A 119 -4.19 12.25 8.53
CA VAL A 119 -2.93 11.51 8.70
C VAL A 119 -3.02 10.21 7.92
N GLY A 120 -1.95 9.80 7.22
CA GLY A 120 -1.90 8.50 6.56
C GLY A 120 -1.52 7.38 7.54
N ILE A 121 -1.92 6.13 7.25
CA ILE A 121 -1.40 4.95 7.94
C ILE A 121 -1.06 3.85 6.95
N ALA A 122 0.06 3.17 7.18
CA ALA A 122 0.48 2.04 6.36
C ALA A 122 1.22 0.98 7.18
N GLY A 123 1.22 -0.25 6.68
CA GLY A 123 1.94 -1.35 7.31
C GLY A 123 1.87 -2.63 6.51
N ALA A 124 2.56 -3.64 7.04
CA ALA A 124 2.68 -4.94 6.41
C ALA A 124 2.27 -6.06 7.38
N HIS A 125 1.76 -7.15 6.82
CA HIS A 125 1.52 -8.42 7.50
C HIS A 125 0.71 -8.24 8.80
N GLY A 126 1.00 -9.02 9.83
CA GLY A 126 0.36 -8.89 11.14
C GLY A 126 0.62 -7.56 11.84
N GLY A 127 1.61 -6.80 11.38
CA GLY A 127 1.95 -5.49 11.97
C GLY A 127 0.90 -4.41 11.81
N LEU A 128 -0.12 -4.63 10.95
CA LEU A 128 -1.26 -3.75 10.79
C LEU A 128 -2.60 -4.48 10.99
N THR A 129 -2.81 -5.61 10.31
CA THR A 129 -4.13 -6.29 10.32
C THR A 129 -4.31 -7.29 11.47
N ASP A 130 -3.25 -7.61 12.19
CA ASP A 130 -3.27 -8.46 13.38
C ASP A 130 -2.85 -7.71 14.65
N SER A 131 -2.95 -6.39 14.66
CA SER A 131 -2.46 -5.54 15.74
C SER A 131 -3.39 -5.58 16.97
N PHE A 132 -4.61 -5.12 16.81
CA PHE A 132 -5.55 -4.84 17.90
C PHE A 132 -6.88 -5.55 17.64
N ARG A 133 -6.90 -6.87 17.82
CA ARG A 133 -8.00 -7.76 17.43
C ARG A 133 -9.36 -7.41 18.05
N THR A 134 -9.37 -6.77 19.21
CA THR A 134 -10.59 -6.42 19.96
C THR A 134 -11.12 -5.02 19.62
N LYS A 135 -10.44 -4.25 18.78
CA LYS A 135 -10.80 -2.87 18.44
C LYS A 135 -11.48 -2.79 17.08
N THR A 136 -12.79 -2.89 17.06
CA THR A 136 -13.59 -2.90 15.81
C THR A 136 -13.50 -1.57 15.05
N ASN A 137 -13.38 -0.42 15.74
CA ASN A 137 -13.16 0.88 15.12
C ASN A 137 -11.80 0.95 14.38
N TYR A 138 -10.75 0.36 14.97
CA TYR A 138 -9.45 0.23 14.33
C TYR A 138 -9.53 -0.67 13.08
N GLN A 139 -10.18 -1.84 13.18
CA GLN A 139 -10.34 -2.76 12.06
C GLN A 139 -11.14 -2.12 10.91
N PHE A 140 -12.21 -1.39 11.25
CA PHE A 140 -13.00 -0.64 10.27
C PHE A 140 -12.17 0.43 9.58
N MET A 141 -11.27 1.10 10.29
CA MET A 141 -10.33 2.06 9.70
C MET A 141 -9.35 1.38 8.75
N ILE A 142 -8.68 0.29 9.20
CA ILE A 142 -7.67 -0.44 8.41
C ILE A 142 -8.27 -1.13 7.18
N GLY A 143 -9.51 -1.61 7.29
CA GLY A 143 -10.20 -2.28 6.18
C GLY A 143 -10.01 -3.78 6.14
N GLY A 144 -9.47 -4.40 7.19
CA GLY A 144 -9.37 -5.86 7.28
C GLY A 144 -8.73 -6.35 8.56
N GLN A 145 -8.90 -7.65 8.80
CA GLN A 145 -8.36 -8.35 9.96
C GLN A 145 -7.84 -9.72 9.53
N PHE A 146 -6.66 -10.08 10.03
CA PHE A 146 -6.13 -11.43 9.95
C PHE A 146 -7.06 -12.44 10.63
N VAL A 147 -7.25 -13.59 10.00
CA VAL A 147 -8.04 -14.71 10.54
C VAL A 147 -7.19 -15.97 10.67
N ALA A 148 -6.51 -16.38 9.59
CA ALA A 148 -5.74 -17.61 9.53
C ALA A 148 -4.65 -17.56 8.46
N HIS A 149 -3.70 -18.49 8.54
CA HIS A 149 -2.71 -18.79 7.50
C HIS A 149 -2.65 -20.31 7.28
N PRO A 150 -3.61 -20.89 6.52
CA PRO A 150 -3.67 -22.32 6.26
C PRO A 150 -2.34 -22.90 5.78
N GLY A 151 -1.81 -23.89 6.52
CA GLY A 151 -0.54 -24.52 6.21
C GLY A 151 0.71 -23.80 6.70
N GLY A 152 0.56 -22.66 7.41
CA GLY A 152 1.70 -21.85 7.83
C GLY A 152 2.38 -21.16 6.65
N LYS A 153 3.69 -21.32 6.50
CA LYS A 153 4.41 -20.85 5.30
C LYS A 153 4.22 -21.83 4.15
N VAL A 154 3.73 -21.30 3.04
CA VAL A 154 3.44 -22.04 1.81
C VAL A 154 3.95 -21.29 0.59
N ASN A 155 4.13 -22.00 -0.53
CA ASN A 155 4.36 -21.33 -1.82
C ASN A 155 3.01 -20.92 -2.41
N PHE A 156 2.90 -19.67 -2.85
CA PHE A 156 1.73 -19.15 -3.56
C PHE A 156 2.12 -17.97 -4.47
N GLU A 157 1.26 -17.66 -5.41
CA GLU A 157 1.43 -16.50 -6.28
C GLU A 157 0.70 -15.29 -5.71
N VAL A 158 1.37 -14.13 -5.74
CA VAL A 158 0.77 -12.81 -5.55
C VAL A 158 0.55 -12.19 -6.92
N ASN A 159 -0.70 -12.01 -7.30
CA ASN A 159 -1.10 -11.42 -8.57
C ASN A 159 -1.21 -9.91 -8.43
N MET A 160 -0.42 -9.17 -9.22
CA MET A 160 -0.51 -7.71 -9.29
C MET A 160 -1.70 -7.31 -10.18
N LEU A 161 -2.63 -6.54 -9.64
CA LEU A 161 -3.76 -6.02 -10.39
C LEU A 161 -3.41 -4.68 -11.04
N ASN A 162 -4.22 -4.25 -12.02
CA ASN A 162 -3.97 -2.99 -12.72
C ASN A 162 -4.25 -1.77 -11.82
N ASP A 163 -3.18 -1.20 -11.29
CA ASP A 163 -3.20 -0.01 -10.44
C ASP A 163 -1.92 0.83 -10.62
N GLN A 164 -1.96 2.10 -10.27
CA GLN A 164 -0.80 2.98 -10.34
C GLN A 164 0.37 2.49 -9.46
N LEU A 165 0.07 1.88 -8.29
CA LEU A 165 1.10 1.37 -7.38
C LEU A 165 1.76 0.08 -7.88
N THR A 166 1.04 -0.70 -8.67
CA THR A 166 1.53 -1.98 -9.22
C THR A 166 2.12 -1.84 -10.62
N GLN A 167 2.01 -0.66 -11.25
CA GLN A 167 2.50 -0.44 -12.61
C GLN A 167 3.98 -0.80 -12.75
N GLY A 168 4.28 -1.72 -13.70
CA GLY A 168 5.64 -2.21 -13.95
C GLY A 168 6.20 -3.15 -12.87
N LEU A 169 5.35 -3.68 -11.98
CA LEU A 169 5.68 -4.79 -11.10
C LEU A 169 5.22 -6.11 -11.73
N ASN A 170 5.96 -7.18 -11.45
CA ASN A 170 5.59 -8.53 -11.86
C ASN A 170 4.83 -9.24 -10.73
N ASN A 171 4.04 -10.27 -11.08
CA ASN A 171 3.55 -11.23 -10.12
C ASN A 171 4.71 -11.84 -9.33
N ILE A 172 4.47 -12.23 -8.09
CA ILE A 172 5.52 -12.74 -7.20
C ILE A 172 5.17 -14.17 -6.77
N GLU A 173 6.01 -15.13 -7.18
CA GLU A 173 6.03 -16.45 -6.53
C GLU A 173 6.75 -16.32 -5.20
N ILE A 174 6.05 -16.56 -4.09
CA ILE A 174 6.56 -16.32 -2.74
C ILE A 174 6.37 -17.52 -1.82
N PHE A 175 7.32 -17.71 -0.90
CA PHE A 175 7.23 -18.67 0.20
C PHE A 175 7.09 -17.92 1.53
N THR A 176 5.85 -17.78 2.01
CA THR A 176 5.51 -17.09 3.27
C THR A 176 4.14 -17.54 3.79
N GLU A 177 3.60 -16.89 4.81
CA GLU A 177 2.24 -17.10 5.28
C GLU A 177 1.23 -16.49 4.32
N GLN A 178 0.37 -17.33 3.71
CA GLN A 178 -0.77 -16.89 2.91
C GLN A 178 -1.94 -16.54 3.84
N TYR A 179 -2.21 -15.25 4.00
CA TYR A 179 -3.24 -14.79 4.94
C TYR A 179 -4.65 -14.98 4.39
N TYR A 180 -5.49 -15.66 5.18
CA TYR A 180 -6.94 -15.62 5.04
C TYR A 180 -7.47 -14.50 5.96
N MET A 181 -8.29 -13.60 5.40
CA MET A 181 -8.65 -12.35 6.07
C MET A 181 -10.15 -12.12 6.04
N HIS A 182 -10.68 -11.46 7.09
CA HIS A 182 -11.92 -10.71 6.94
C HIS A 182 -11.58 -9.31 6.46
N PHE A 183 -12.28 -8.78 5.46
CA PHE A 183 -11.98 -7.47 4.89
C PHE A 183 -13.25 -6.68 4.55
N ASP A 184 -13.12 -5.37 4.58
CA ASP A 184 -14.17 -4.41 4.26
C ASP A 184 -14.41 -4.39 2.74
N PRO A 185 -15.65 -4.49 2.25
CA PRO A 185 -15.95 -4.38 0.82
C PRO A 185 -15.55 -3.03 0.21
N ASN A 186 -15.29 -2.00 1.02
CA ASN A 186 -14.87 -0.67 0.58
C ASN A 186 -13.34 -0.50 0.48
N ILE A 187 -12.57 -1.59 0.38
CA ILE A 187 -11.14 -1.53 0.05
C ILE A 187 -10.93 -1.58 -1.46
N GLU A 188 -9.89 -0.92 -1.95
CA GLU A 188 -9.43 -1.04 -3.32
C GLU A 188 -8.29 -2.07 -3.37
N ILE A 189 -8.61 -3.28 -3.82
CA ILE A 189 -7.65 -4.39 -3.88
C ILE A 189 -6.72 -4.16 -5.07
N ILE A 190 -5.41 -4.13 -4.85
CA ILE A 190 -4.38 -3.89 -5.87
C ILE A 190 -3.43 -5.07 -6.06
N ALA A 191 -3.48 -6.05 -5.16
CA ALA A 191 -2.86 -7.36 -5.35
C ALA A 191 -3.69 -8.41 -4.63
N ASN A 192 -3.76 -9.62 -5.18
CA ASN A 192 -4.49 -10.74 -4.61
C ASN A 192 -3.71 -12.06 -4.72
N THR A 193 -4.25 -13.09 -4.07
CA THR A 193 -3.83 -14.49 -4.20
C THR A 193 -5.06 -15.38 -4.29
N ILE A 194 -4.88 -16.61 -4.77
CA ILE A 194 -5.96 -17.61 -4.86
C ILE A 194 -5.56 -18.78 -3.96
N PHE A 195 -6.47 -19.16 -3.07
CA PHE A 195 -6.29 -20.34 -2.22
C PHE A 195 -6.56 -21.61 -3.01
N ASP A 196 -5.81 -22.67 -2.70
CA ASP A 196 -6.07 -24.04 -3.14
C ASP A 196 -6.78 -24.83 -2.02
N ASN A 197 -7.17 -26.10 -2.34
CA ASN A 197 -7.86 -26.99 -1.44
C ASN A 197 -6.92 -27.84 -0.56
N LYS A 198 -5.63 -27.58 -0.59
CA LYS A 198 -4.60 -28.43 0.03
C LYS A 198 -4.80 -28.61 1.54
N PHE A 199 -5.18 -27.55 2.24
CA PHE A 199 -5.36 -27.55 3.70
C PHE A 199 -6.82 -27.59 4.09
N TYR A 200 -7.67 -26.83 3.39
CA TYR A 200 -9.11 -26.73 3.65
C TYR A 200 -9.90 -26.70 2.35
N PRO A 201 -10.66 -27.80 2.05
CA PRO A 201 -11.38 -27.90 0.78
C PRO A 201 -12.38 -26.76 0.52
N TRP A 202 -12.91 -26.15 1.57
CA TRP A 202 -13.94 -25.09 1.46
C TRP A 202 -13.38 -23.71 1.10
N ILE A 203 -12.05 -23.54 1.03
CA ILE A 203 -11.42 -22.29 0.57
C ILE A 203 -10.86 -22.41 -0.85
N ASP A 204 -11.06 -23.54 -1.53
CA ASP A 204 -10.60 -23.75 -2.90
C ASP A 204 -11.12 -22.66 -3.84
N GLY A 205 -10.22 -22.02 -4.58
CA GLY A 205 -10.55 -20.94 -5.51
C GLY A 205 -10.90 -19.60 -4.85
N VAL A 206 -10.84 -19.49 -3.52
CA VAL A 206 -11.10 -18.21 -2.85
C VAL A 206 -10.03 -17.19 -3.20
N ILE A 207 -10.46 -16.06 -3.77
CA ILE A 207 -9.60 -14.91 -4.05
C ILE A 207 -9.49 -14.05 -2.80
N MET A 208 -8.26 -13.86 -2.31
CA MET A 208 -7.98 -13.12 -1.09
C MET A 208 -7.10 -11.90 -1.36
N PRO A 209 -7.41 -10.71 -0.80
CA PRO A 209 -6.55 -9.53 -0.91
C PRO A 209 -5.17 -9.79 -0.31
N VAL A 210 -4.12 -9.40 -1.06
CA VAL A 210 -2.74 -9.34 -0.58
C VAL A 210 -2.33 -7.90 -0.31
N ALA A 211 -2.75 -6.96 -1.15
CA ALA A 211 -2.53 -5.54 -0.89
C ALA A 211 -3.75 -4.72 -1.26
N TRP A 212 -4.00 -3.68 -0.47
CA TRP A 212 -5.08 -2.75 -0.73
C TRP A 212 -4.78 -1.31 -0.34
N LYS A 213 -5.57 -0.44 -0.94
CA LYS A 213 -5.71 0.98 -0.60
C LYS A 213 -7.10 1.21 -0.02
N LYS A 214 -7.21 2.15 0.93
CA LYS A 214 -8.51 2.59 1.46
C LYS A 214 -8.44 4.07 1.79
N LYS A 215 -9.51 4.81 1.51
CA LYS A 215 -9.73 6.16 2.06
C LYS A 215 -10.52 6.03 3.35
N TYR A 216 -10.08 6.71 4.40
CA TYR A 216 -10.79 6.78 5.66
C TYR A 216 -10.91 8.25 6.11
N GLY A 217 -12.08 8.84 5.93
CA GLY A 217 -12.26 10.27 6.05
C GLY A 217 -11.36 11.04 5.07
N LYS A 218 -10.48 11.88 5.59
CA LYS A 218 -9.47 12.61 4.81
C LYS A 218 -8.14 11.85 4.69
N GLY A 219 -7.95 10.81 5.49
CA GLY A 219 -6.73 10.00 5.50
C GLY A 219 -6.76 8.85 4.51
N LYS A 220 -5.59 8.21 4.38
CA LYS A 220 -5.36 7.09 3.47
C LYS A 220 -4.75 5.93 4.25
N VAL A 221 -5.17 4.73 3.94
CA VAL A 221 -4.69 3.48 4.53
C VAL A 221 -4.08 2.63 3.42
N PHE A 222 -2.87 2.14 3.61
CA PHE A 222 -2.23 1.17 2.73
C PHE A 222 -1.82 -0.07 3.53
N TYR A 223 -2.06 -1.24 2.95
CA TYR A 223 -1.69 -2.52 3.54
C TYR A 223 -1.16 -3.51 2.51
N ILE A 224 -0.23 -4.36 2.94
CA ILE A 224 0.23 -5.54 2.22
C ILE A 224 0.37 -6.73 3.20
N SER A 225 -0.13 -7.92 2.84
CA SER A 225 -0.14 -9.09 3.73
C SER A 225 1.16 -9.89 3.77
N ILE A 226 2.09 -9.69 2.85
CA ILE A 226 3.42 -10.30 2.89
C ILE A 226 4.32 -9.61 3.92
N GLY A 227 5.37 -10.28 4.40
CA GLY A 227 6.32 -9.72 5.37
C GLY A 227 6.34 -10.42 6.72
N HIS A 228 6.00 -11.72 6.78
CA HIS A 228 6.19 -12.54 7.98
C HIS A 228 7.63 -12.49 8.50
N ASP A 229 8.60 -12.56 7.57
CA ASP A 229 10.00 -12.29 7.82
C ASP A 229 10.38 -10.99 7.07
N PRO A 230 10.89 -9.93 7.75
CA PRO A 230 11.27 -8.68 7.09
C PRO A 230 12.27 -8.85 5.95
N ASN A 231 13.06 -9.94 5.93
CA ASN A 231 13.98 -10.25 4.83
C ASN A 231 13.25 -10.71 3.55
N GLU A 232 11.95 -11.01 3.61
CA GLU A 232 11.14 -11.28 2.42
C GLU A 232 11.17 -10.09 1.46
N PHE A 233 11.16 -8.88 1.97
CA PHE A 233 11.27 -7.66 1.17
C PHE A 233 12.61 -7.49 0.46
N ILE A 234 13.67 -8.17 0.95
CA ILE A 234 14.96 -8.25 0.25
C ILE A 234 14.91 -9.32 -0.83
N ARG A 235 14.31 -10.49 -0.52
CA ARG A 235 14.18 -11.62 -1.45
C ARG A 235 13.21 -11.32 -2.60
N TYR A 236 12.18 -10.53 -2.35
CA TYR A 236 11.10 -10.20 -3.28
C TYR A 236 11.03 -8.69 -3.54
N PRO A 237 11.90 -8.16 -4.41
CA PRO A 237 12.05 -6.71 -4.60
C PRO A 237 10.78 -6.00 -5.07
N ASP A 238 9.91 -6.67 -5.85
CA ASP A 238 8.65 -6.08 -6.29
C ASP A 238 7.66 -5.92 -5.12
N GLY A 239 7.72 -6.82 -4.11
CA GLY A 239 7.00 -6.64 -2.84
C GLY A 239 7.49 -5.41 -2.05
N TRP A 240 8.80 -5.19 -1.99
CA TRP A 240 9.37 -3.97 -1.38
C TRP A 240 8.96 -2.70 -2.13
N LYS A 241 9.01 -2.73 -3.47
CA LYS A 241 8.56 -1.59 -4.29
C LYS A 241 7.09 -1.28 -4.06
N LEU A 242 6.23 -2.31 -3.99
CA LEU A 242 4.80 -2.12 -3.71
C LEU A 242 4.58 -1.50 -2.33
N LEU A 243 5.26 -2.02 -1.29
CA LEU A 243 5.18 -1.49 0.07
C LEU A 243 5.61 -0.01 0.13
N THR A 244 6.76 0.34 -0.46
CA THR A 244 7.28 1.71 -0.42
C THR A 244 6.46 2.69 -1.26
N ARG A 245 5.91 2.27 -2.39
CA ARG A 245 4.92 3.05 -3.15
C ARG A 245 3.65 3.26 -2.33
N GLY A 246 3.22 2.25 -1.57
CA GLY A 246 2.10 2.35 -0.63
C GLY A 246 2.34 3.39 0.46
N PHE A 247 3.55 3.46 1.02
CA PHE A 247 3.93 4.50 1.99
C PHE A 247 3.83 5.89 1.39
N ILE A 248 4.37 6.09 0.18
CA ILE A 248 4.28 7.36 -0.53
C ILE A 248 2.82 7.73 -0.80
N TRP A 249 2.01 6.78 -1.28
CA TRP A 249 0.60 7.02 -1.57
C TRP A 249 -0.22 7.36 -0.33
N ALA A 250 0.02 6.66 0.79
CA ALA A 250 -0.71 6.87 2.03
C ALA A 250 -0.34 8.19 2.73
N CYS A 251 0.88 8.70 2.50
CA CYS A 251 1.35 9.94 3.10
C CYS A 251 0.42 11.11 2.74
N ARG A 252 0.17 11.98 3.71
CA ARG A 252 -0.59 13.22 3.51
C ARG A 252 0.14 14.13 2.53
N ASN A 253 -0.59 14.73 1.62
CA ASN A 253 -0.08 15.68 0.61
C ASN A 253 0.43 16.96 1.26
#